data_39a4a6e1c535890aa6f7807f6a1721ed
#
_entry.id   39a4a6e1c535890aa6f7807f6a1721ed
#
_cell.length_a   1.000
_cell.length_b   1.000
_cell.length_c   1.000
_cell.angle_alpha   90.00
_cell.angle_beta   90.00
_cell.angle_gamma   90.00
#
_symmetry.space_group_name_H-M   'P 1'
#
loop_
_entity.id
_entity.type
_entity.pdbx_description
1 polymer ?
#
loop_
_entity_poly.entity_id
_entity_poly.type
_entity_poly.pdbx_seq_one_letter_code
_entity_poly.pdbx_strand_id
1 'polypeptide(L)'
;MNYTEYKPYVIDVGYLFPSSLADFLGDEDEVHIFREVTEQLDIGCLDSDFNVMGQHPYHPRMLLRLLMWGMANRVVSTRRIEVLARRDVSFIYLAGGGKPDYRTLARLRRRNAGVIKGIFKETVLLCARLGMVNLGNIAPDGTKLKANGSKHKAMSYGRMKQEEERLEKEIDELMQQAEVVDAEEDRAFGAAHNGYNLPEELQRREDRLEKIRSLREQFEREKSEEQHLKEGQTPIIEDKEQRSFAERDARMMLMKRGEFDYAYNAQPCMNECGVIVAGDLTNDASDTRHLPDMVEDVRELRDELSISETDKKTVMTADRGYFSVENIKQEGQGIELLIAAGREGKEESAEAKDRVYWLERFEYIKESDYWRYPSGRLLVREKKQVLHGRPLLWRYECLDCEVCSLRRHCLKPGEQRRTLLVKRKQLIRAEMMARLKQPEKQVIYRKRKWVAEQVFGQIKGGLGFRDLTMRGEDLACAQWLFACTVHNMMKAVRHISSLKRKETALLISNVARKPAFSGPRPDFFSFPNITAYGNQHLENSRDPSS
;
A
#
# COMPACT_ATOMS: atom_id res chain seq x y z
N MET A 1 31.11 -51.19 -22.14
CA MET A 1 30.13 -50.61 -21.16
C MET A 1 30.81 -49.42 -20.52
N ASN A 2 30.34 -48.21 -20.81
CA ASN A 2 30.86 -47.02 -20.14
C ASN A 2 30.28 -46.99 -18.72
N TYR A 3 31.09 -47.27 -17.73
CA TYR A 3 30.71 -47.07 -16.33
C TYR A 3 30.69 -45.57 -16.03
N THR A 4 29.53 -45.02 -15.73
CA THR A 4 29.43 -43.66 -15.22
C THR A 4 29.92 -43.67 -13.76
N GLU A 5 31.06 -43.04 -13.51
CA GLU A 5 31.62 -42.91 -12.17
C GLU A 5 30.86 -41.78 -11.44
N TYR A 6 30.09 -42.12 -10.42
CA TYR A 6 29.36 -41.17 -9.58
C TYR A 6 30.29 -40.57 -8.52
N LYS A 7 30.05 -39.32 -8.15
CA LYS A 7 30.73 -38.71 -7.00
C LYS A 7 30.39 -39.49 -5.73
N PRO A 8 31.34 -39.64 -4.78
CA PRO A 8 31.08 -40.30 -3.52
C PRO A 8 29.86 -39.72 -2.82
N TYR A 9 28.93 -40.55 -2.41
CA TYR A 9 27.73 -40.20 -1.69
C TYR A 9 27.76 -40.89 -0.31
N VAL A 10 28.06 -40.10 0.74
CA VAL A 10 28.11 -40.55 2.14
C VAL A 10 27.13 -39.74 2.92
N ILE A 11 26.14 -40.39 3.55
CA ILE A 11 25.08 -39.74 4.31
C ILE A 11 25.60 -39.25 5.67
N ASP A 12 26.43 -40.07 6.34
CA ASP A 12 26.94 -39.79 7.67
C ASP A 12 28.35 -39.18 7.62
N VAL A 13 28.48 -38.01 7.00
CA VAL A 13 29.76 -37.29 6.97
C VAL A 13 29.95 -36.54 8.30
N GLY A 14 30.92 -36.99 9.10
CA GLY A 14 31.39 -36.28 10.30
C GLY A 14 32.36 -35.16 9.92
N TYR A 15 32.15 -33.97 10.45
CA TYR A 15 33.11 -32.86 10.33
C TYR A 15 34.15 -32.95 11.45
N LEU A 16 35.42 -32.79 11.09
CA LEU A 16 36.53 -32.86 12.04
C LEU A 16 36.55 -31.66 13.01
N PHE A 17 36.02 -30.53 12.58
CA PHE A 17 35.88 -29.29 13.37
C PHE A 17 34.45 -28.80 13.32
N PRO A 18 33.93 -28.13 14.38
CA PRO A 18 32.62 -27.51 14.39
C PRO A 18 32.62 -26.39 13.33
N SER A 19 31.83 -26.59 12.28
CA SER A 19 31.64 -25.59 11.25
C SER A 19 30.73 -24.47 11.75
N SER A 20 31.02 -23.23 11.35
CA SER A 20 30.09 -22.13 11.55
C SER A 20 28.84 -22.35 10.67
N LEU A 21 27.67 -21.84 11.09
CA LEU A 21 26.47 -21.90 10.26
C LEU A 21 26.67 -21.18 8.93
N ALA A 22 27.56 -20.18 8.88
CA ALA A 22 27.92 -19.46 7.68
C ALA A 22 28.66 -20.35 6.65
N ASP A 23 29.42 -21.36 7.10
CA ASP A 23 30.20 -22.23 6.23
C ASP A 23 29.32 -23.15 5.36
N PHE A 24 28.05 -23.33 5.73
CA PHE A 24 27.06 -24.07 4.94
C PHE A 24 26.35 -23.21 3.89
N LEU A 25 26.57 -21.90 3.91
CA LEU A 25 26.03 -20.94 2.98
C LEU A 25 27.16 -20.50 2.05
N GLY A 26 26.87 -20.37 0.76
CA GLY A 26 27.86 -19.81 -0.18
C GLY A 26 28.19 -18.35 0.17
N ASP A 27 29.41 -17.91 -0.07
CA ASP A 27 29.87 -16.54 0.21
C ASP A 27 29.02 -15.47 -0.52
N GLU A 28 28.40 -15.86 -1.63
CA GLU A 28 27.52 -15.00 -2.44
C GLU A 28 26.03 -15.11 -2.06
N ASP A 29 25.68 -15.87 -1.01
CA ASP A 29 24.29 -16.02 -0.61
C ASP A 29 23.72 -14.68 -0.12
N GLU A 30 22.56 -14.30 -0.70
CA GLU A 30 21.88 -13.05 -0.35
C GLU A 30 21.57 -12.92 1.14
N VAL A 31 21.50 -14.02 1.89
CA VAL A 31 21.22 -14.02 3.33
C VAL A 31 22.28 -13.28 4.15
N HIS A 32 23.56 -13.30 3.72
CA HIS A 32 24.63 -12.54 4.38
C HIS A 32 24.38 -11.04 4.26
N ILE A 33 24.09 -10.56 3.05
CA ILE A 33 23.79 -9.15 2.80
C ILE A 33 22.49 -8.78 3.50
N PHE A 34 21.47 -9.64 3.46
CA PHE A 34 20.22 -9.43 4.16
C PHE A 34 20.42 -9.25 5.67
N ARG A 35 21.27 -10.07 6.29
CA ARG A 35 21.62 -9.92 7.70
C ARG A 35 22.28 -8.56 7.97
N GLU A 36 23.28 -8.18 7.17
CA GLU A 36 24.00 -6.91 7.31
C GLU A 36 23.05 -5.71 7.15
N VAL A 37 22.19 -5.73 6.15
CA VAL A 37 21.22 -4.67 5.86
C VAL A 37 20.18 -4.54 6.98
N THR A 38 19.68 -5.67 7.51
CA THR A 38 18.75 -5.66 8.65
C THR A 38 19.39 -5.20 9.96
N GLU A 39 20.71 -5.29 10.10
CA GLU A 39 21.42 -4.75 11.25
C GLU A 39 21.39 -3.23 11.30
N GLN A 40 21.31 -2.57 10.14
CA GLN A 40 21.30 -1.11 10.03
C GLN A 40 19.94 -0.47 10.35
N LEU A 41 18.90 -1.28 10.53
CA LEU A 41 17.58 -0.76 10.89
C LEU A 41 17.52 -0.37 12.36
N ASP A 42 17.03 0.83 12.65
CA ASP A 42 16.64 1.18 14.01
C ASP A 42 15.33 0.46 14.35
N ILE A 43 15.40 -0.42 15.32
CA ILE A 43 14.26 -1.20 15.83
C ILE A 43 14.04 -0.99 17.34
N GLY A 44 14.61 0.08 17.91
CA GLY A 44 14.46 0.37 19.35
C GLY A 44 13.00 0.44 19.80
N CYS A 45 12.08 0.80 18.87
CA CYS A 45 10.65 0.77 19.12
C CYS A 45 10.05 -0.62 19.41
N LEU A 46 10.76 -1.72 19.09
CA LEU A 46 10.34 -3.09 19.40
C LEU A 46 10.77 -3.58 20.78
N ASP A 47 11.64 -2.85 21.45
CA ASP A 47 12.29 -3.32 22.70
C ASP A 47 11.48 -2.99 23.98
N SER A 48 10.40 -2.20 23.87
CA SER A 48 9.73 -1.58 25.02
C SER A 48 8.83 -2.53 25.85
N ASP A 49 8.59 -3.78 25.43
CA ASP A 49 7.50 -4.60 25.99
C ASP A 49 7.95 -5.93 26.67
N PHE A 50 9.22 -6.07 27.03
CA PHE A 50 9.67 -7.33 27.66
C PHE A 50 9.68 -7.23 29.18
N ASN A 51 8.78 -8.01 29.84
CA ASN A 51 8.80 -8.19 31.27
C ASN A 51 10.07 -8.92 31.73
N VAL A 52 10.74 -8.39 32.76
CA VAL A 52 11.98 -8.91 33.32
C VAL A 52 11.78 -10.25 34.07
N MET A 53 10.53 -10.61 34.38
CA MET A 53 10.22 -11.88 35.11
C MET A 53 9.85 -13.00 34.14
N GLY A 54 10.53 -14.12 34.23
CA GLY A 54 10.26 -15.34 33.50
C GLY A 54 11.41 -15.82 32.61
N GLN A 55 11.10 -16.64 31.61
CA GLN A 55 12.08 -17.13 30.63
C GLN A 55 12.55 -15.97 29.74
N HIS A 56 13.86 -15.86 29.50
CA HIS A 56 14.43 -14.81 28.63
C HIS A 56 13.77 -14.80 27.25
N PRO A 57 13.30 -13.63 26.80
CA PRO A 57 12.66 -13.51 25.49
C PRO A 57 13.70 -13.65 24.36
N TYR A 58 13.24 -14.06 23.19
CA TYR A 58 14.05 -14.00 21.98
C TYR A 58 14.27 -12.53 21.59
N HIS A 59 15.46 -12.23 21.07
CA HIS A 59 15.78 -10.88 20.61
C HIS A 59 14.83 -10.43 19.50
N PRO A 60 14.19 -9.23 19.60
CA PRO A 60 13.19 -8.75 18.63
C PRO A 60 13.73 -8.70 17.20
N ARG A 61 14.97 -8.26 17.00
CA ARG A 61 15.65 -8.22 15.69
C ARG A 61 15.71 -9.60 15.04
N MET A 62 16.00 -10.65 15.82
CA MET A 62 16.04 -12.02 15.32
C MET A 62 14.65 -12.46 14.82
N LEU A 63 13.60 -12.19 15.59
CA LEU A 63 12.24 -12.53 15.22
C LEU A 63 11.77 -11.75 13.99
N LEU A 64 12.10 -10.45 13.93
CA LEU A 64 11.82 -9.60 12.77
C LEU A 64 12.51 -10.12 11.52
N ARG A 65 13.80 -10.46 11.60
CA ARG A 65 14.57 -11.06 10.49
C ARG A 65 13.93 -12.31 9.95
N LEU A 66 13.52 -13.23 10.83
CA LEU A 66 12.86 -14.46 10.43
C LEU A 66 11.53 -14.20 9.70
N LEU A 67 10.73 -13.24 10.18
CA LEU A 67 9.49 -12.85 9.51
C LEU A 67 9.74 -12.21 8.15
N MET A 68 10.72 -11.31 8.06
CA MET A 68 11.09 -10.64 6.80
C MET A 68 11.69 -11.63 5.79
N TRP A 69 12.61 -12.48 6.22
CA TRP A 69 13.22 -13.51 5.37
C TRP A 69 12.20 -14.55 4.91
N GLY A 70 11.28 -14.91 5.81
CA GLY A 70 10.13 -15.75 5.46
C GLY A 70 9.33 -15.15 4.33
N MET A 71 8.90 -13.89 4.44
CA MET A 71 8.14 -13.22 3.39
C MET A 71 8.95 -13.06 2.10
N ALA A 72 10.25 -12.75 2.16
CA ALA A 72 11.13 -12.68 1.00
C ALA A 72 11.17 -14.02 0.23
N ASN A 73 11.05 -15.15 0.95
CA ASN A 73 10.98 -16.52 0.42
C ASN A 73 9.53 -17.04 0.24
N ARG A 74 8.53 -16.15 0.16
CA ARG A 74 7.10 -16.49 0.00
C ARG A 74 6.49 -17.30 1.14
N VAL A 75 7.09 -17.27 2.31
CA VAL A 75 6.62 -17.96 3.51
C VAL A 75 6.02 -16.96 4.49
N VAL A 76 4.70 -16.76 4.42
CA VAL A 76 3.95 -15.85 5.31
C VAL A 76 3.48 -16.56 6.60
N SER A 77 3.38 -17.88 6.61
CA SER A 77 2.90 -18.68 7.73
C SER A 77 3.96 -18.78 8.83
N THR A 78 3.65 -18.27 10.02
CA THR A 78 4.55 -18.37 11.19
C THR A 78 4.84 -19.82 11.61
N ARG A 79 3.88 -20.74 11.43
CA ARG A 79 4.10 -22.18 11.65
C ARG A 79 5.14 -22.76 10.69
N ARG A 80 5.11 -22.33 9.43
CA ARG A 80 6.11 -22.76 8.46
C ARG A 80 7.48 -22.15 8.75
N ILE A 81 7.53 -20.87 9.18
CA ILE A 81 8.78 -20.21 9.61
C ILE A 81 9.39 -20.94 10.80
N GLU A 82 8.59 -21.37 11.79
CA GLU A 82 9.07 -22.19 12.91
C GLU A 82 9.74 -23.49 12.44
N VAL A 83 9.14 -24.17 11.46
CA VAL A 83 9.72 -25.41 10.88
C VAL A 83 11.03 -25.10 10.15
N LEU A 84 11.07 -24.00 9.36
CA LEU A 84 12.27 -23.62 8.63
C LEU A 84 13.41 -23.17 9.55
N ALA A 85 13.11 -22.49 10.66
CA ALA A 85 14.09 -22.13 11.69
C ALA A 85 14.77 -23.36 12.35
N ARG A 86 14.28 -24.57 12.08
CA ARG A 86 14.86 -25.85 12.57
C ARG A 86 15.49 -26.70 11.46
N ARG A 87 15.22 -26.41 10.17
CA ARG A 87 15.54 -27.29 9.05
C ARG A 87 16.26 -26.62 7.89
N ASP A 88 16.11 -25.32 7.74
CA ASP A 88 16.70 -24.56 6.64
C ASP A 88 17.90 -23.77 7.15
N VAL A 89 19.04 -23.92 6.51
CA VAL A 89 20.32 -23.34 6.97
C VAL A 89 20.25 -21.82 7.03
N SER A 90 19.60 -21.16 6.07
CA SER A 90 19.49 -19.69 6.04
C SER A 90 18.64 -19.17 7.21
N PHE A 91 17.54 -19.86 7.54
CA PHE A 91 16.70 -19.54 8.70
C PHE A 91 17.41 -19.84 10.04
N ILE A 92 18.12 -20.96 10.12
CA ILE A 92 18.91 -21.32 11.32
C ILE A 92 20.01 -20.29 11.55
N TYR A 93 20.70 -19.85 10.47
CA TYR A 93 21.72 -18.81 10.50
C TYR A 93 21.17 -17.47 11.02
N LEU A 94 20.04 -17.00 10.46
CA LEU A 94 19.39 -15.75 10.88
C LEU A 94 18.84 -15.83 12.31
N ALA A 95 18.46 -17.01 12.76
CA ALA A 95 18.01 -17.27 14.14
C ALA A 95 19.17 -17.40 15.14
N GLY A 96 20.45 -17.44 14.68
CA GLY A 96 21.59 -17.73 15.54
C GLY A 96 21.44 -19.06 16.30
N GLY A 97 20.82 -20.08 15.67
CA GLY A 97 20.48 -21.38 16.30
C GLY A 97 19.25 -21.33 17.21
N GLY A 98 18.61 -20.18 17.41
CA GLY A 98 17.37 -20.06 18.18
C GLY A 98 16.19 -20.76 17.47
N LYS A 99 15.25 -21.29 18.27
CA LYS A 99 14.09 -22.06 17.78
C LYS A 99 12.78 -21.46 18.28
N PRO A 100 12.42 -20.23 17.82
CA PRO A 100 11.19 -19.58 18.24
C PRO A 100 9.97 -20.37 17.76
N ASP A 101 8.96 -20.49 18.61
CA ASP A 101 7.68 -21.07 18.24
C ASP A 101 6.84 -20.11 17.38
N TYR A 102 5.85 -20.67 16.69
CA TYR A 102 4.97 -19.88 15.81
C TYR A 102 4.15 -18.85 16.58
N ARG A 103 3.84 -19.08 17.87
CA ARG A 103 3.06 -18.16 18.71
C ARG A 103 3.89 -16.91 19.03
N THR A 104 5.18 -17.08 19.32
CA THR A 104 6.11 -15.97 19.55
C THR A 104 6.23 -15.09 18.31
N LEU A 105 6.42 -15.68 17.12
CA LEU A 105 6.45 -14.96 15.85
C LEU A 105 5.12 -14.24 15.55
N ALA A 106 3.98 -14.91 15.78
CA ALA A 106 2.66 -14.31 15.57
C ALA A 106 2.36 -13.19 16.57
N ARG A 107 2.82 -13.31 17.82
CA ARG A 107 2.68 -12.30 18.87
C ARG A 107 3.46 -11.04 18.51
N LEU A 108 4.73 -11.17 18.09
CA LEU A 108 5.52 -10.02 17.63
C LEU A 108 4.76 -9.25 16.54
N ARG A 109 4.28 -9.94 15.51
CA ARG A 109 3.58 -9.32 14.39
C ARG A 109 2.30 -8.59 14.79
N ARG A 110 1.54 -9.11 15.77
CA ARG A 110 0.28 -8.48 16.24
C ARG A 110 0.52 -7.31 17.16
N ARG A 111 1.40 -7.46 18.17
CA ARG A 111 1.64 -6.43 19.17
C ARG A 111 2.31 -5.18 18.59
N ASN A 112 3.16 -5.37 17.60
CA ASN A 112 3.95 -4.31 17.02
C ASN A 112 3.33 -3.74 15.72
N ALA A 113 2.04 -3.93 15.47
CA ALA A 113 1.36 -3.36 14.30
C ALA A 113 1.54 -1.83 14.23
N GLY A 114 1.38 -1.13 15.35
CA GLY A 114 1.52 0.32 15.42
C GLY A 114 2.92 0.85 15.13
N VAL A 115 3.99 0.05 15.32
CA VAL A 115 5.37 0.47 15.06
C VAL A 115 5.89 0.08 13.68
N ILE A 116 5.13 -0.73 12.92
CA ILE A 116 5.53 -1.15 11.56
C ILE A 116 5.71 0.04 10.62
N LYS A 117 4.90 1.10 10.77
CA LYS A 117 5.08 2.35 9.97
C LYS A 117 6.46 2.96 10.20
N GLY A 118 6.96 2.97 11.43
CA GLY A 118 8.32 3.42 11.76
C GLY A 118 9.40 2.55 11.10
N ILE A 119 9.26 1.22 11.18
CA ILE A 119 10.21 0.30 10.54
C ILE A 119 10.19 0.45 9.02
N PHE A 120 9.02 0.65 8.42
CA PHE A 120 8.91 0.94 6.99
C PHE A 120 9.68 2.22 6.63
N LYS A 121 9.50 3.30 7.41
CA LYS A 121 10.20 4.57 7.22
C LYS A 121 11.73 4.38 7.30
N GLU A 122 12.23 3.62 8.28
CA GLU A 122 13.65 3.27 8.39
C GLU A 122 14.18 2.57 7.13
N THR A 123 13.39 1.69 6.49
CA THR A 123 13.82 1.05 5.24
C THR A 123 13.88 2.03 4.07
N VAL A 124 13.03 3.05 4.04
CA VAL A 124 13.09 4.12 3.04
C VAL A 124 14.37 4.95 3.22
N LEU A 125 14.67 5.35 4.46
CA LEU A 125 15.90 6.08 4.79
C LEU A 125 17.16 5.27 4.49
N LEU A 126 17.13 3.96 4.76
CA LEU A 126 18.21 3.05 4.36
C LEU A 126 18.43 3.05 2.85
N CYS A 127 17.34 2.90 2.07
CA CYS A 127 17.40 2.99 0.62
C CYS A 127 17.92 4.36 0.13
N ALA A 128 17.59 5.45 0.86
CA ALA A 128 18.11 6.78 0.56
C ALA A 128 19.62 6.86 0.79
N ARG A 129 20.13 6.35 1.92
CA ARG A 129 21.57 6.24 2.20
C ARG A 129 22.32 5.43 1.13
N LEU A 130 21.66 4.44 0.52
CA LEU A 130 22.20 3.66 -0.60
C LEU A 130 22.07 4.37 -1.96
N GLY A 131 21.59 5.62 -2.01
CA GLY A 131 21.39 6.36 -3.27
C GLY A 131 20.24 5.86 -4.15
N MET A 132 19.36 5.01 -3.61
CA MET A 132 18.23 4.43 -4.35
C MET A 132 16.96 5.28 -4.30
N VAL A 133 16.86 6.25 -3.39
CA VAL A 133 15.70 7.14 -3.28
C VAL A 133 15.96 8.41 -4.08
N ASN A 134 15.42 8.44 -5.30
CA ASN A 134 15.37 9.63 -6.13
C ASN A 134 13.93 10.16 -6.13
N LEU A 135 13.71 11.31 -5.48
CA LEU A 135 12.39 11.96 -5.41
C LEU A 135 12.09 12.85 -6.62
N GLY A 136 12.84 12.74 -7.72
CA GLY A 136 12.57 13.52 -8.94
C GLY A 136 11.25 13.17 -9.63
N ASN A 137 10.92 11.87 -9.69
CA ASN A 137 9.65 11.38 -10.19
C ASN A 137 9.16 10.23 -9.33
N ILE A 138 7.95 10.38 -8.80
CA ILE A 138 7.27 9.40 -7.98
C ILE A 138 5.88 9.11 -8.53
N ALA A 139 5.38 7.90 -8.30
CA ALA A 139 4.11 7.44 -8.84
C ALA A 139 3.27 6.78 -7.73
N PRO A 140 2.22 7.44 -7.23
CA PRO A 140 1.17 6.77 -6.47
C PRO A 140 0.34 5.89 -7.41
N ASP A 141 -0.06 4.73 -6.93
CA ASP A 141 -1.00 3.84 -7.62
C ASP A 141 -1.74 2.97 -6.62
N GLY A 142 -3.00 2.61 -6.91
CA GLY A 142 -3.83 1.80 -6.05
C GLY A 142 -3.88 0.33 -6.47
N THR A 143 -3.93 -0.58 -5.49
CA THR A 143 -4.19 -1.99 -5.77
C THR A 143 -5.08 -2.64 -4.73
N LYS A 144 -6.06 -3.41 -5.17
CA LYS A 144 -6.96 -4.12 -4.28
C LYS A 144 -6.29 -5.40 -3.75
N LEU A 145 -6.30 -5.56 -2.43
CA LEU A 145 -5.84 -6.74 -1.71
C LEU A 145 -7.03 -7.42 -1.06
N LYS A 146 -7.17 -8.73 -1.26
CA LYS A 146 -8.27 -9.49 -0.68
C LYS A 146 -8.14 -9.51 0.85
N ALA A 147 -9.24 -9.21 1.53
CA ALA A 147 -9.33 -9.26 2.98
C ALA A 147 -9.49 -10.70 3.49
N ASN A 148 -9.18 -10.92 4.77
CA ASN A 148 -9.37 -12.22 5.42
C ASN A 148 -10.83 -12.44 5.81
N GLY A 149 -11.71 -12.39 4.83
CA GLY A 149 -13.15 -12.57 4.97
C GLY A 149 -13.73 -13.53 3.94
N SER A 150 -14.88 -14.11 4.26
CA SER A 150 -15.64 -14.94 3.32
C SER A 150 -16.90 -14.22 2.88
N LYS A 151 -17.20 -14.23 1.59
CA LYS A 151 -18.45 -13.71 1.03
C LYS A 151 -19.69 -14.36 1.67
N HIS A 152 -19.59 -15.64 2.06
CA HIS A 152 -20.67 -16.36 2.70
C HIS A 152 -20.96 -15.94 4.14
N LYS A 153 -20.04 -15.19 4.76
CA LYS A 153 -20.18 -14.61 6.11
C LYS A 153 -20.49 -13.13 6.06
N ALA A 154 -21.32 -12.72 5.11
CA ALA A 154 -21.75 -11.34 4.92
C ALA A 154 -23.25 -11.25 4.87
N MET A 155 -23.79 -10.10 5.25
CA MET A 155 -25.21 -9.81 5.21
C MET A 155 -25.46 -8.41 4.66
N SER A 156 -26.53 -8.27 3.86
CA SER A 156 -26.97 -6.96 3.38
C SER A 156 -27.78 -6.23 4.46
N TYR A 157 -27.78 -4.91 4.41
CA TYR A 157 -28.45 -4.07 5.41
C TYR A 157 -29.95 -4.39 5.52
N GLY A 158 -30.65 -4.51 4.39
CA GLY A 158 -32.06 -4.92 4.40
C GLY A 158 -32.29 -6.30 5.02
N ARG A 159 -31.39 -7.26 4.77
CA ARG A 159 -31.47 -8.57 5.39
C ARG A 159 -31.13 -8.55 6.88
N MET A 160 -30.25 -7.65 7.34
CA MET A 160 -29.98 -7.50 8.77
C MET A 160 -31.25 -7.12 9.52
N LYS A 161 -32.00 -6.13 9.03
CA LYS A 161 -33.30 -5.71 9.63
C LYS A 161 -34.31 -6.85 9.69
N GLN A 162 -34.49 -7.55 8.56
CA GLN A 162 -35.44 -8.68 8.50
C GLN A 162 -35.05 -9.81 9.43
N GLU A 163 -33.78 -10.11 9.54
CA GLU A 163 -33.28 -11.20 10.38
C GLU A 163 -33.35 -10.83 11.88
N GLU A 164 -33.18 -9.55 12.24
CA GLU A 164 -33.43 -9.06 13.60
C GLU A 164 -34.88 -9.26 14.01
N GLU A 165 -35.82 -8.75 13.22
CA GLU A 165 -37.26 -8.90 13.49
C GLU A 165 -37.67 -10.39 13.58
N ARG A 166 -37.09 -11.25 12.75
CA ARG A 166 -37.34 -12.68 12.79
C ARG A 166 -36.82 -13.34 14.06
N LEU A 167 -35.57 -13.02 14.43
CA LEU A 167 -34.94 -13.58 15.63
C LEU A 167 -35.61 -13.09 16.91
N GLU A 168 -36.02 -11.83 16.98
CA GLU A 168 -36.79 -11.30 18.10
C GLU A 168 -38.10 -12.08 18.31
N LYS A 169 -38.87 -12.30 17.26
CA LYS A 169 -40.11 -13.09 17.33
C LYS A 169 -39.85 -14.54 17.75
N GLU A 170 -38.82 -15.18 17.20
CA GLU A 170 -38.45 -16.56 17.57
C GLU A 170 -37.99 -16.65 19.03
N ILE A 171 -37.30 -15.65 19.54
CA ILE A 171 -36.88 -15.56 20.95
C ILE A 171 -38.11 -15.40 21.85
N ASP A 172 -39.01 -14.46 21.51
CA ASP A 172 -40.24 -14.23 22.26
C ASP A 172 -41.14 -15.48 22.30
N GLU A 173 -41.27 -16.19 21.18
CA GLU A 173 -42.03 -17.44 21.08
C GLU A 173 -41.41 -18.55 21.96
N LEU A 174 -40.08 -18.68 21.97
CA LEU A 174 -39.38 -19.65 22.81
C LEU A 174 -39.51 -19.30 24.30
N MET A 175 -39.41 -18.01 24.65
CA MET A 175 -39.60 -17.57 26.04
C MET A 175 -41.05 -17.84 26.52
N GLN A 176 -42.07 -17.55 25.71
CA GLN A 176 -43.47 -17.90 26.04
C GLN A 176 -43.67 -19.39 26.21
N GLN A 177 -43.06 -20.23 25.33
CA GLN A 177 -43.12 -21.69 25.48
C GLN A 177 -42.44 -22.15 26.77
N ALA A 178 -41.30 -21.56 27.14
CA ALA A 178 -40.59 -21.88 28.38
C ALA A 178 -41.45 -21.51 29.60
N GLU A 179 -42.08 -20.33 29.62
CA GLU A 179 -42.99 -19.90 30.71
C GLU A 179 -44.18 -20.84 30.89
N VAL A 180 -44.76 -21.36 29.78
CA VAL A 180 -45.86 -22.32 29.84
C VAL A 180 -45.39 -23.67 30.43
N VAL A 181 -44.21 -24.14 30.05
CA VAL A 181 -43.62 -25.39 30.56
C VAL A 181 -43.28 -25.22 32.05
N ASP A 182 -42.67 -24.11 32.45
CA ASP A 182 -42.36 -23.81 33.83
C ASP A 182 -43.61 -23.74 34.72
N ALA A 183 -44.69 -23.12 34.21
CA ALA A 183 -45.98 -23.06 34.91
C ALA A 183 -46.64 -24.42 35.05
N GLU A 184 -46.44 -25.35 34.11
CA GLU A 184 -46.92 -26.72 34.19
C GLU A 184 -46.06 -27.58 35.15
N GLU A 185 -44.75 -27.41 35.17
CA GLU A 185 -43.82 -28.07 36.07
C GLU A 185 -44.01 -27.60 37.53
N ASP A 186 -44.19 -26.29 37.76
CA ASP A 186 -44.50 -25.75 39.07
C ASP A 186 -45.83 -26.26 39.65
N ARG A 187 -46.83 -26.50 38.79
CA ARG A 187 -48.09 -27.12 39.20
C ARG A 187 -47.92 -28.62 39.55
N ALA A 188 -47.00 -29.31 38.85
CA ALA A 188 -46.79 -30.75 39.03
C ALA A 188 -45.87 -31.06 40.18
N PHE A 189 -44.84 -30.24 40.45
CA PHE A 189 -43.72 -30.59 41.35
C PHE A 189 -43.44 -29.58 42.46
N GLY A 190 -44.10 -28.41 42.51
CA GLY A 190 -43.89 -27.35 43.48
C GLY A 190 -42.66 -26.48 43.24
N ALA A 191 -42.75 -25.19 43.61
CA ALA A 191 -41.80 -24.09 43.24
C ALA A 191 -40.37 -24.17 43.85
N ALA A 192 -39.80 -25.35 44.11
CA ALA A 192 -38.49 -25.53 44.76
C ALA A 192 -37.35 -26.00 43.83
N HIS A 193 -37.56 -26.06 42.53
CA HIS A 193 -36.51 -26.47 41.57
C HIS A 193 -35.97 -25.24 40.78
N ASN A 194 -35.03 -24.52 41.39
CA ASN A 194 -34.21 -23.53 40.73
C ASN A 194 -33.11 -24.20 39.92
N GLY A 195 -33.30 -24.38 38.63
CA GLY A 195 -32.30 -25.00 37.79
C GLY A 195 -32.63 -24.94 36.31
N TYR A 196 -33.07 -23.75 35.80
CA TYR A 196 -33.25 -23.60 34.36
C TYR A 196 -31.97 -23.06 33.69
N ASN A 197 -31.26 -23.93 32.99
CA ASN A 197 -30.38 -23.50 31.93
C ASN A 197 -31.26 -23.17 30.73
N LEU A 198 -31.25 -21.92 30.29
CA LEU A 198 -31.87 -21.54 29.01
C LEU A 198 -31.49 -22.58 27.94
N PRO A 199 -32.44 -23.09 27.14
CA PRO A 199 -32.12 -24.05 26.09
C PRO A 199 -30.97 -23.50 25.26
N GLU A 200 -29.97 -24.31 24.95
CA GLU A 200 -28.81 -23.90 24.11
C GLU A 200 -29.25 -23.21 22.82
N GLU A 201 -30.45 -23.51 22.38
CA GLU A 201 -31.05 -22.95 21.17
C GLU A 201 -31.47 -21.50 21.34
N LEU A 202 -31.97 -21.09 22.49
CA LEU A 202 -32.28 -19.69 22.82
C LEU A 202 -30.99 -18.86 22.89
N GLN A 203 -30.00 -19.35 23.61
CA GLN A 203 -28.71 -18.69 23.72
C GLN A 203 -28.02 -18.51 22.36
N ARG A 204 -28.11 -19.51 21.48
CA ARG A 204 -27.58 -19.39 20.11
C ARG A 204 -28.30 -18.30 19.28
N ARG A 205 -29.62 -18.14 19.48
CA ARG A 205 -30.40 -17.08 18.79
C ARG A 205 -30.08 -15.69 19.35
N GLU A 206 -29.99 -15.56 20.65
CA GLU A 206 -29.58 -14.31 21.30
C GLU A 206 -28.18 -13.86 20.87
N ASP A 207 -27.19 -14.77 20.90
CA ASP A 207 -25.83 -14.52 20.42
C ASP A 207 -25.80 -14.08 18.93
N ARG A 208 -26.68 -14.65 18.12
CA ARG A 208 -26.79 -14.31 16.72
C ARG A 208 -27.42 -12.94 16.52
N LEU A 209 -28.47 -12.64 17.27
CA LEU A 209 -29.15 -11.34 17.25
C LEU A 209 -28.19 -10.23 17.68
N GLU A 210 -27.46 -10.42 18.77
CA GLU A 210 -26.46 -9.47 19.24
C GLU A 210 -25.37 -9.18 18.20
N LYS A 211 -24.86 -10.22 17.54
CA LYS A 211 -23.88 -10.06 16.46
C LYS A 211 -24.42 -9.27 15.27
N ILE A 212 -25.68 -9.48 14.90
CA ILE A 212 -26.32 -8.73 13.80
C ILE A 212 -26.53 -7.28 14.20
N ARG A 213 -27.06 -7.01 15.41
CA ARG A 213 -27.25 -5.66 15.96
C ARG A 213 -25.93 -4.89 16.02
N SER A 214 -24.91 -5.48 16.62
CA SER A 214 -23.57 -4.87 16.70
C SER A 214 -22.98 -4.52 15.34
N LEU A 215 -23.16 -5.38 14.34
CA LEU A 215 -22.69 -5.11 12.98
C LEU A 215 -23.52 -4.00 12.30
N ARG A 216 -24.83 -3.97 12.49
CA ARG A 216 -25.72 -2.94 11.96
C ARG A 216 -25.44 -1.57 12.57
N GLU A 217 -25.29 -1.50 13.88
CA GLU A 217 -24.97 -0.25 14.61
C GLU A 217 -23.62 0.32 14.17
N GLN A 218 -22.60 -0.55 14.01
CA GLN A 218 -21.32 -0.14 13.46
C GLN A 218 -21.49 0.42 12.05
N PHE A 219 -22.27 -0.25 11.20
CA PHE A 219 -22.52 0.17 9.84
C PHE A 219 -23.24 1.54 9.76
N GLU A 220 -24.28 1.74 10.59
CA GLU A 220 -25.01 3.00 10.69
C GLU A 220 -24.12 4.15 11.19
N ARG A 221 -23.22 3.87 12.15
CA ARG A 221 -22.25 4.83 12.67
C ARG A 221 -21.27 5.27 11.59
N GLU A 222 -20.65 4.31 10.89
CA GLU A 222 -19.74 4.58 9.78
C GLU A 222 -20.41 5.43 8.69
N LYS A 223 -21.66 5.11 8.34
CA LYS A 223 -22.43 5.87 7.34
C LYS A 223 -22.80 7.26 7.80
N SER A 224 -23.08 7.44 9.08
CA SER A 224 -23.34 8.76 9.66
C SER A 224 -22.11 9.66 9.60
N GLU A 225 -20.93 9.09 9.86
CA GLU A 225 -19.64 9.79 9.73
C GLU A 225 -19.33 10.14 8.26
N GLU A 226 -19.51 9.18 7.33
CA GLU A 226 -19.32 9.41 5.89
C GLU A 226 -20.24 10.51 5.34
N GLN A 227 -21.49 10.60 5.83
CA GLN A 227 -22.49 11.59 5.42
C GLN A 227 -22.40 12.89 6.20
N HIS A 228 -21.48 13.01 7.17
CA HIS A 228 -21.32 14.18 8.07
C HIS A 228 -22.64 14.58 8.76
N LEU A 229 -23.39 13.59 9.25
CA LEU A 229 -24.67 13.79 9.88
C LEU A 229 -24.51 14.34 11.30
N LYS A 230 -25.46 15.16 11.71
CA LYS A 230 -25.55 15.65 13.11
C LYS A 230 -26.17 14.56 13.98
N GLU A 231 -25.89 14.64 15.28
CA GLU A 231 -26.47 13.74 16.27
C GLU A 231 -27.99 13.68 16.16
N GLY A 232 -28.55 12.47 16.10
CA GLY A 232 -29.99 12.24 15.95
C GLY A 232 -30.49 12.13 14.49
N GLN A 233 -29.62 12.27 13.48
CA GLN A 233 -30.00 12.04 12.08
C GLN A 233 -29.68 10.59 11.66
N THR A 234 -30.62 9.96 10.97
CA THR A 234 -30.47 8.58 10.48
C THR A 234 -29.70 8.57 9.14
N PRO A 235 -28.65 7.74 8.99
CA PRO A 235 -27.93 7.63 7.73
C PRO A 235 -28.77 6.96 6.64
N ILE A 236 -28.57 7.38 5.40
CA ILE A 236 -29.18 6.74 4.24
C ILE A 236 -28.27 5.58 3.79
N ILE A 237 -28.77 4.36 3.99
CA ILE A 237 -28.07 3.11 3.62
C ILE A 237 -28.95 2.34 2.65
N GLU A 238 -28.38 1.93 1.51
CA GLU A 238 -29.10 1.09 0.54
C GLU A 238 -29.22 -0.35 1.08
N ASP A 239 -30.40 -0.96 0.95
CA ASP A 239 -30.67 -2.32 1.45
C ASP A 239 -29.73 -3.40 0.87
N LYS A 240 -29.15 -3.14 -0.31
CA LYS A 240 -28.18 -4.04 -0.95
C LYS A 240 -26.75 -3.91 -0.43
N GLU A 241 -26.41 -2.82 0.29
CA GLU A 241 -25.07 -2.67 0.85
C GLU A 241 -24.80 -3.75 1.89
N GLN A 242 -23.59 -4.32 1.85
CA GLN A 242 -23.25 -5.51 2.64
C GLN A 242 -22.07 -5.25 3.56
N ARG A 243 -22.05 -5.96 4.70
CA ARG A 243 -20.91 -6.04 5.60
C ARG A 243 -20.61 -7.49 5.96
N SER A 244 -19.33 -7.77 6.19
CA SER A 244 -18.88 -9.11 6.61
C SER A 244 -18.84 -9.21 8.13
N PHE A 245 -19.35 -10.30 8.70
CA PHE A 245 -19.21 -10.60 10.12
C PHE A 245 -17.78 -10.98 10.52
N ALA A 246 -17.01 -11.48 9.57
CA ALA A 246 -15.64 -11.95 9.83
C ALA A 246 -14.60 -10.84 9.67
N GLU A 247 -14.90 -9.84 8.82
CA GLU A 247 -14.01 -8.73 8.48
C GLU A 247 -14.85 -7.46 8.29
N ARG A 248 -15.15 -6.80 9.41
CA ARG A 248 -16.12 -5.69 9.45
C ARG A 248 -15.66 -4.45 8.70
N ASP A 249 -14.34 -4.19 8.73
CA ASP A 249 -13.75 -3.00 8.15
C ASP A 249 -13.56 -3.09 6.64
N ALA A 250 -13.42 -4.31 6.10
CA ALA A 250 -13.28 -4.52 4.65
C ALA A 250 -14.56 -4.15 3.88
N ARG A 251 -14.37 -3.68 2.65
CA ARG A 251 -15.47 -3.30 1.75
C ARG A 251 -15.51 -4.19 0.52
N MET A 252 -16.71 -4.31 -0.06
CA MET A 252 -16.90 -5.00 -1.33
C MET A 252 -16.28 -4.18 -2.45
N MET A 253 -15.23 -4.69 -3.08
CA MET A 253 -14.49 -4.01 -4.14
C MET A 253 -14.40 -4.87 -5.39
N LEU A 254 -14.37 -4.22 -6.55
CA LEU A 254 -14.11 -4.90 -7.83
C LEU A 254 -12.63 -5.29 -7.90
N MET A 255 -12.35 -6.58 -7.94
CA MET A 255 -11.00 -7.12 -8.07
C MET A 255 -10.54 -7.13 -9.53
N LYS A 256 -9.21 -7.16 -9.74
CA LYS A 256 -8.61 -7.14 -11.09
C LYS A 256 -9.15 -8.23 -12.03
N ARG A 257 -9.68 -9.34 -11.50
CA ARG A 257 -10.26 -10.45 -12.27
C ARG A 257 -11.70 -10.21 -12.70
N GLY A 258 -12.30 -9.07 -12.36
CA GLY A 258 -13.70 -8.74 -12.67
C GLY A 258 -14.71 -9.26 -11.65
N GLU A 259 -14.27 -9.92 -10.60
CA GLU A 259 -15.12 -10.38 -9.50
C GLU A 259 -15.13 -9.36 -8.36
N PHE A 260 -16.26 -9.26 -7.64
CA PHE A 260 -16.33 -8.50 -6.40
C PHE A 260 -15.91 -9.38 -5.22
N ASP A 261 -15.07 -8.84 -4.33
CA ASP A 261 -14.69 -9.50 -3.08
C ASP A 261 -14.50 -8.48 -1.97
N TYR A 262 -14.50 -8.94 -0.71
CA TYR A 262 -14.09 -8.10 0.42
C TYR A 262 -12.60 -7.83 0.32
N ALA A 263 -12.26 -6.56 0.27
CA ALA A 263 -10.90 -6.11 0.02
C ALA A 263 -10.60 -4.79 0.72
N TYR A 264 -9.31 -4.49 0.80
CA TYR A 264 -8.76 -3.19 1.09
C TYR A 264 -8.04 -2.64 -0.14
N ASN A 265 -7.92 -1.34 -0.19
CA ASN A 265 -7.20 -0.63 -1.24
C ASN A 265 -5.83 -0.23 -0.72
N ALA A 266 -4.80 -0.91 -1.16
CA ALA A 266 -3.41 -0.58 -0.83
C ALA A 266 -2.90 0.53 -1.75
N GLN A 267 -2.33 1.58 -1.16
CA GLN A 267 -1.93 2.83 -1.79
C GLN A 267 -0.43 3.07 -1.63
N PRO A 268 0.44 2.42 -2.41
CA PRO A 268 1.87 2.71 -2.40
C PRO A 268 2.20 3.91 -3.28
N CYS A 269 3.19 4.69 -2.87
CA CYS A 269 3.86 5.68 -3.68
C CYS A 269 5.31 5.25 -3.92
N MET A 270 5.75 5.17 -5.16
CA MET A 270 7.04 4.60 -5.51
C MET A 270 7.85 5.50 -6.44
N ASN A 271 9.17 5.45 -6.30
CA ASN A 271 10.10 6.18 -7.16
C ASN A 271 10.51 5.37 -8.41
N GLU A 272 11.28 5.98 -9.31
CA GLU A 272 11.75 5.33 -10.54
C GLU A 272 12.66 4.11 -10.29
N CYS A 273 13.33 4.02 -9.16
CA CYS A 273 14.11 2.84 -8.76
C CYS A 273 13.21 1.70 -8.26
N GLY A 274 11.89 1.94 -8.13
CA GLY A 274 10.92 1.00 -7.60
C GLY A 274 11.01 0.81 -6.08
N VAL A 275 11.57 1.78 -5.35
CA VAL A 275 11.48 1.86 -3.89
C VAL A 275 10.13 2.46 -3.53
N ILE A 276 9.41 1.85 -2.61
CA ILE A 276 8.16 2.38 -2.07
C ILE A 276 8.53 3.41 -1.02
N VAL A 277 8.22 4.69 -1.30
CA VAL A 277 8.63 5.82 -0.45
C VAL A 277 7.53 6.25 0.53
N ALA A 278 6.28 5.98 0.20
CA ALA A 278 5.12 6.14 1.07
C ALA A 278 4.13 5.00 0.81
N GLY A 279 3.29 4.69 1.78
CA GLY A 279 2.32 3.62 1.61
C GLY A 279 1.27 3.62 2.71
N ASP A 280 0.03 3.36 2.30
CA ASP A 280 -1.11 3.23 3.19
C ASP A 280 -2.05 2.13 2.72
N LEU A 281 -3.04 1.78 3.55
CA LEU A 281 -4.08 0.82 3.22
C LEU A 281 -5.41 1.34 3.76
N THR A 282 -6.42 1.35 2.90
CA THR A 282 -7.73 1.89 3.22
C THR A 282 -8.86 0.96 2.81
N ASN A 283 -9.99 1.10 3.43
CA ASN A 283 -11.22 0.44 3.03
C ASN A 283 -12.04 1.23 1.99
N ASP A 284 -11.59 2.42 1.56
CA ASP A 284 -12.21 3.16 0.46
C ASP A 284 -11.82 2.56 -0.90
N ALA A 285 -12.81 2.22 -1.71
CA ALA A 285 -12.60 1.71 -3.06
C ALA A 285 -12.05 2.76 -4.03
N SER A 286 -12.23 4.06 -3.72
CA SER A 286 -11.79 5.20 -4.52
C SER A 286 -10.38 5.64 -4.14
N ASP A 287 -9.55 5.91 -5.14
CA ASP A 287 -8.19 6.40 -4.93
C ASP A 287 -8.14 7.92 -4.67
N THR A 288 -9.24 8.64 -4.97
CA THR A 288 -9.27 10.10 -5.01
C THR A 288 -8.93 10.77 -3.69
N ARG A 289 -9.36 10.18 -2.55
CA ARG A 289 -9.24 10.80 -1.23
C ARG A 289 -7.85 10.63 -0.59
N HIS A 290 -7.02 9.73 -1.12
CA HIS A 290 -5.77 9.31 -0.46
C HIS A 290 -4.52 10.04 -0.97
N LEU A 291 -4.65 10.84 -2.04
CA LEU A 291 -3.50 11.60 -2.56
C LEU A 291 -2.96 12.65 -1.56
N PRO A 292 -3.80 13.40 -0.81
CA PRO A 292 -3.28 14.39 0.14
C PRO A 292 -2.34 13.79 1.18
N ASP A 293 -2.70 12.65 1.77
CA ASP A 293 -1.87 11.97 2.79
C ASP A 293 -0.55 11.49 2.20
N MET A 294 -0.56 10.94 0.97
CA MET A 294 0.67 10.55 0.27
C MET A 294 1.56 11.75 -0.09
N VAL A 295 0.95 12.89 -0.44
CA VAL A 295 1.71 14.13 -0.68
C VAL A 295 2.39 14.59 0.60
N GLU A 296 1.71 14.50 1.74
CA GLU A 296 2.28 14.86 3.04
C GLU A 296 3.40 13.92 3.47
N ASP A 297 3.21 12.59 3.37
CA ASP A 297 4.28 11.62 3.63
C ASP A 297 5.54 11.91 2.77
N VAL A 298 5.35 12.34 1.52
CA VAL A 298 6.46 12.70 0.63
C VAL A 298 7.11 14.04 1.02
N ARG A 299 6.35 15.02 1.52
CA ARG A 299 6.89 16.27 2.07
C ARG A 299 7.76 16.00 3.30
N GLU A 300 7.23 15.22 4.25
CA GLU A 300 7.99 14.79 5.42
C GLU A 300 9.30 14.10 5.02
N LEU A 301 9.25 13.20 4.05
CA LEU A 301 10.46 12.52 3.56
C LEU A 301 11.45 13.49 2.90
N ARG A 302 10.98 14.50 2.15
CA ARG A 302 11.86 15.54 1.58
C ARG A 302 12.58 16.33 2.68
N ASP A 303 11.85 16.70 3.74
CA ASP A 303 12.39 17.42 4.88
C ASP A 303 13.45 16.59 5.62
N GLU A 304 13.19 15.30 5.86
CA GLU A 304 14.15 14.38 6.46
C GLU A 304 15.42 14.19 5.63
N LEU A 305 15.27 14.18 4.29
CA LEU A 305 16.40 14.10 3.37
C LEU A 305 17.05 15.47 3.12
N SER A 306 16.58 16.52 3.80
CA SER A 306 17.07 17.92 3.65
C SER A 306 17.02 18.42 2.21
N ILE A 307 16.00 18.02 1.44
CA ILE A 307 15.78 18.48 0.06
C ILE A 307 14.96 19.77 0.09
N SER A 308 15.60 20.90 -0.21
CA SER A 308 14.91 22.19 -0.19
C SER A 308 13.90 22.36 -1.34
N GLU A 309 12.96 23.30 -1.20
CA GLU A 309 11.98 23.61 -2.26
C GLU A 309 12.64 24.17 -3.54
N THR A 310 13.79 24.83 -3.39
CA THR A 310 14.55 25.43 -4.49
C THR A 310 15.41 24.42 -5.24
N ASP A 311 15.66 23.27 -4.64
CA ASP A 311 16.38 22.18 -5.28
C ASP A 311 15.51 21.50 -6.35
N LYS A 312 15.74 20.24 -6.59
CA LYS A 312 14.98 19.49 -7.58
C LYS A 312 13.52 19.30 -7.14
N LYS A 313 12.58 19.78 -7.97
CA LYS A 313 11.15 19.50 -7.77
C LYS A 313 10.84 18.01 -7.86
N THR A 314 9.98 17.54 -6.96
CA THR A 314 9.39 16.21 -7.03
C THR A 314 8.16 16.25 -7.93
N VAL A 315 8.17 15.46 -9.00
CA VAL A 315 7.01 15.31 -9.88
C VAL A 315 6.24 14.06 -9.47
N MET A 316 5.03 14.24 -8.97
CA MET A 316 4.14 13.14 -8.61
C MET A 316 3.18 12.86 -9.76
N THR A 317 3.26 11.65 -10.34
CA THR A 317 2.51 11.23 -11.52
C THR A 317 1.42 10.24 -11.13
N ALA A 318 0.14 10.64 -11.22
CA ALA A 318 -0.99 9.81 -10.82
C ALA A 318 -1.96 9.51 -11.97
N ASP A 319 -2.75 8.46 -11.80
CA ASP A 319 -3.77 8.11 -12.79
C ASP A 319 -5.05 8.95 -12.63
N ARG A 320 -6.04 8.65 -13.48
CA ARG A 320 -7.34 9.34 -13.47
C ARG A 320 -8.10 9.19 -12.16
N GLY A 321 -7.89 8.08 -11.44
CA GLY A 321 -8.57 7.80 -10.17
C GLY A 321 -8.30 8.86 -9.11
N TYR A 322 -7.14 9.53 -9.19
CA TYR A 322 -6.73 10.58 -8.27
C TYR A 322 -7.16 11.99 -8.68
N PHE A 323 -7.82 12.18 -9.84
CA PHE A 323 -8.14 13.52 -10.33
C PHE A 323 -9.30 14.15 -9.56
N SER A 324 -9.01 15.15 -8.73
CA SER A 324 -9.98 16.05 -8.11
C SER A 324 -9.43 17.47 -8.03
N VAL A 325 -10.32 18.45 -7.82
CA VAL A 325 -9.92 19.85 -7.61
C VAL A 325 -9.13 20.00 -6.31
N GLU A 326 -9.53 19.24 -5.30
CA GLU A 326 -8.92 19.21 -3.98
C GLU A 326 -7.49 18.66 -4.04
N ASN A 327 -7.28 17.60 -4.82
CA ASN A 327 -5.97 17.00 -5.01
C ASN A 327 -5.01 17.94 -5.76
N ILE A 328 -5.50 18.64 -6.79
CA ILE A 328 -4.66 19.59 -7.53
C ILE A 328 -4.19 20.76 -6.64
N LYS A 329 -4.97 21.13 -5.61
CA LYS A 329 -4.57 22.17 -4.65
C LYS A 329 -3.39 21.75 -3.75
N GLN A 330 -3.07 20.47 -3.69
CA GLN A 330 -1.92 19.95 -2.94
C GLN A 330 -0.59 20.25 -3.66
N GLU A 331 -0.62 20.74 -4.90
CA GLU A 331 0.58 21.18 -5.61
C GLU A 331 1.25 22.37 -4.89
N GLY A 332 2.55 22.30 -4.72
CA GLY A 332 3.35 23.32 -4.01
C GLY A 332 4.42 22.70 -3.12
N GLN A 333 5.16 23.52 -2.40
CA GLN A 333 6.20 23.08 -1.46
C GLN A 333 7.17 22.06 -2.09
N GLY A 334 7.67 22.35 -3.30
CA GLY A 334 8.59 21.49 -4.02
C GLY A 334 7.95 20.28 -4.74
N ILE A 335 6.61 20.11 -4.67
CA ILE A 335 5.87 19.03 -5.36
C ILE A 335 5.07 19.57 -6.53
N GLU A 336 5.24 18.97 -7.70
CA GLU A 336 4.45 19.20 -8.91
C GLU A 336 3.57 17.97 -9.17
N LEU A 337 2.28 18.19 -9.47
CA LEU A 337 1.32 17.12 -9.74
C LEU A 337 1.05 16.98 -11.24
N LEU A 338 1.17 15.76 -11.75
CA LEU A 338 0.78 15.38 -13.11
C LEU A 338 -0.25 14.25 -13.05
N ILE A 339 -1.53 14.60 -13.05
CA ILE A 339 -2.64 13.64 -12.90
C ILE A 339 -3.40 13.54 -14.22
N ALA A 340 -3.66 12.30 -14.69
CA ALA A 340 -4.50 12.11 -15.87
C ALA A 340 -5.90 12.67 -15.64
N ALA A 341 -6.28 13.65 -16.42
CA ALA A 341 -7.56 14.34 -16.23
C ALA A 341 -8.76 13.67 -16.92
N GLY A 342 -8.63 12.47 -17.46
CA GLY A 342 -9.70 11.69 -18.08
C GLY A 342 -10.69 12.47 -18.96
N ARG A 343 -11.56 11.80 -19.69
CA ARG A 343 -12.65 12.46 -20.42
C ARG A 343 -13.83 12.73 -19.49
N GLU A 344 -14.49 13.85 -19.64
CA GLU A 344 -15.71 14.17 -18.92
C GLU A 344 -16.90 13.52 -19.67
N GLY A 345 -17.57 12.56 -19.02
CA GLY A 345 -18.76 11.89 -19.58
C GLY A 345 -18.56 10.40 -19.86
N LYS A 346 -19.66 9.66 -19.88
CA LYS A 346 -19.71 8.25 -20.32
C LYS A 346 -19.12 8.15 -21.73
N GLU A 347 -18.49 7.00 -22.05
CA GLU A 347 -18.13 6.67 -23.43
C GLU A 347 -19.34 6.96 -24.31
N GLU A 348 -19.18 8.01 -25.11
CA GLU A 348 -20.31 8.48 -25.91
C GLU A 348 -20.46 7.62 -27.14
N SER A 349 -21.75 7.43 -27.50
CA SER A 349 -22.15 6.86 -28.78
C SER A 349 -21.36 7.47 -29.94
N ALA A 350 -21.16 6.73 -31.00
CA ALA A 350 -20.42 7.16 -32.20
C ALA A 350 -20.89 8.53 -32.73
N GLU A 351 -22.17 8.90 -32.54
CA GLU A 351 -22.77 10.18 -32.89
C GLU A 351 -22.21 11.39 -32.12
N ALA A 352 -21.71 11.16 -30.90
CA ALA A 352 -21.13 12.22 -30.09
C ALA A 352 -19.69 12.55 -30.48
N LYS A 353 -18.97 11.63 -31.14
CA LYS A 353 -17.61 11.84 -31.64
C LYS A 353 -17.51 12.85 -32.77
N ASP A 354 -18.59 13.08 -33.50
CA ASP A 354 -18.65 14.01 -34.64
C ASP A 354 -18.94 15.48 -34.26
N ARG A 355 -19.24 15.74 -32.98
CA ARG A 355 -19.48 17.14 -32.56
C ARG A 355 -18.17 17.94 -32.51
N VAL A 356 -17.94 18.74 -33.52
CA VAL A 356 -16.80 19.66 -33.66
C VAL A 356 -16.67 20.61 -32.46
N TYR A 357 -17.71 20.76 -31.65
CA TYR A 357 -17.91 21.81 -30.66
C TYR A 357 -17.75 21.36 -29.20
N TRP A 358 -17.11 20.23 -28.99
CA TRP A 358 -16.84 19.71 -27.65
C TRP A 358 -15.72 20.46 -26.96
N LEU A 359 -15.88 20.73 -25.65
CA LEU A 359 -14.89 21.43 -24.84
C LEU A 359 -13.49 20.79 -24.94
N GLU A 360 -13.42 19.46 -25.11
CA GLU A 360 -12.17 18.70 -25.22
C GLU A 360 -11.39 18.97 -26.52
N ARG A 361 -12.03 19.53 -27.52
CA ARG A 361 -11.37 19.95 -28.76
C ARG A 361 -10.86 21.38 -28.70
N PHE A 362 -11.22 22.13 -27.66
CA PHE A 362 -10.70 23.45 -27.41
C PHE A 362 -9.40 23.36 -26.63
N GLU A 363 -8.44 24.17 -26.98
CA GLU A 363 -7.17 24.27 -26.27
C GLU A 363 -7.23 25.48 -25.33
N TYR A 364 -6.98 25.25 -24.05
CA TYR A 364 -6.88 26.33 -23.07
C TYR A 364 -5.45 26.84 -23.00
N ILE A 365 -5.27 28.16 -23.18
CA ILE A 365 -4.01 28.88 -23.11
C ILE A 365 -3.98 29.65 -21.79
N LYS A 366 -3.25 29.11 -20.82
CA LYS A 366 -3.24 29.62 -19.45
C LYS A 366 -2.66 31.03 -19.32
N GLU A 367 -1.59 31.32 -20.05
CA GLU A 367 -0.84 32.57 -19.97
C GLU A 367 -1.72 33.78 -20.34
N SER A 368 -2.68 33.59 -21.22
CA SER A 368 -3.58 34.64 -21.72
C SER A 368 -5.01 34.46 -21.25
N ASP A 369 -5.33 33.36 -20.54
CA ASP A 369 -6.69 33.00 -20.14
C ASP A 369 -7.69 32.93 -21.30
N TYR A 370 -7.26 32.31 -22.42
CA TYR A 370 -8.04 32.13 -23.64
C TYR A 370 -8.29 30.67 -23.94
N TRP A 371 -9.39 30.41 -24.65
CA TRP A 371 -9.62 29.12 -25.28
C TRP A 371 -9.43 29.25 -26.79
N ARG A 372 -8.59 28.40 -27.36
CA ARG A 372 -8.42 28.28 -28.80
C ARG A 372 -9.41 27.26 -29.35
N TYR A 373 -10.23 27.71 -30.29
CA TYR A 373 -11.17 26.87 -31.03
C TYR A 373 -10.42 25.99 -32.04
N PRO A 374 -10.96 24.81 -32.44
CA PRO A 374 -10.35 23.98 -33.49
C PRO A 374 -10.07 24.68 -34.82
N SER A 375 -10.80 25.75 -35.14
CA SER A 375 -10.54 26.64 -36.32
C SER A 375 -9.41 27.66 -36.10
N GLY A 376 -8.72 27.61 -34.95
CA GLY A 376 -7.65 28.54 -34.58
C GLY A 376 -8.13 29.86 -33.96
N ARG A 377 -9.43 30.14 -33.91
CA ARG A 377 -9.98 31.37 -33.31
C ARG A 377 -9.94 31.33 -31.79
N LEU A 378 -9.87 32.51 -31.17
CA LEU A 378 -9.76 32.64 -29.72
C LEU A 378 -11.11 33.03 -29.11
N LEU A 379 -11.42 32.41 -27.96
CA LEU A 379 -12.50 32.82 -27.07
C LEU A 379 -11.87 33.51 -25.86
N VAL A 380 -12.27 34.75 -25.68
CA VAL A 380 -11.78 35.67 -24.65
C VAL A 380 -12.69 35.60 -23.44
N ARG A 381 -12.12 35.69 -22.25
CA ARG A 381 -12.88 35.70 -21.00
C ARG A 381 -13.71 36.98 -20.88
N GLU A 382 -15.01 36.82 -20.74
CA GLU A 382 -15.94 37.87 -20.36
C GLU A 382 -16.02 37.98 -18.81
N LYS A 383 -16.65 39.02 -18.29
CA LYS A 383 -16.80 39.24 -16.85
C LYS A 383 -17.45 38.03 -16.15
N LYS A 384 -16.98 37.75 -14.94
CA LYS A 384 -17.45 36.68 -14.05
C LYS A 384 -18.96 36.76 -13.85
N GLN A 385 -19.73 35.76 -14.27
CA GLN A 385 -21.15 35.65 -13.93
C GLN A 385 -21.30 34.91 -12.60
N VAL A 386 -21.77 35.60 -11.56
CA VAL A 386 -22.20 35.01 -10.30
C VAL A 386 -23.70 34.73 -10.43
N LEU A 387 -24.08 33.48 -10.57
CA LEU A 387 -25.46 33.06 -10.47
C LEU A 387 -25.74 32.73 -9.00
N HIS A 388 -26.63 33.48 -8.33
CA HIS A 388 -27.05 33.21 -6.95
C HIS A 388 -27.47 31.74 -6.79
N GLY A 389 -26.83 31.02 -5.83
CA GLY A 389 -27.14 29.63 -5.50
C GLY A 389 -26.63 28.56 -6.48
N ARG A 390 -25.82 28.91 -7.49
CA ARG A 390 -25.22 27.95 -8.44
C ARG A 390 -23.70 28.01 -8.46
N PRO A 391 -23.01 26.92 -8.86
CA PRO A 391 -21.55 26.91 -8.96
C PRO A 391 -21.05 28.00 -9.92
N LEU A 392 -19.93 28.64 -9.56
CA LEU A 392 -19.29 29.69 -10.32
C LEU A 392 -18.95 29.22 -11.75
N LEU A 393 -19.52 29.90 -12.74
CA LEU A 393 -19.24 29.66 -14.17
C LEU A 393 -18.39 30.80 -14.73
N TRP A 394 -17.41 30.45 -15.56
CA TRP A 394 -16.62 31.37 -16.35
C TRP A 394 -17.18 31.42 -17.77
N ARG A 395 -17.50 32.59 -18.27
CA ARG A 395 -17.99 32.80 -19.65
C ARG A 395 -16.85 33.29 -20.52
N TYR A 396 -16.65 32.60 -21.63
CA TYR A 396 -15.72 32.98 -22.69
C TYR A 396 -16.52 33.22 -23.98
N GLU A 397 -16.15 34.22 -24.77
CA GLU A 397 -16.84 34.61 -25.97
C GLU A 397 -15.85 34.74 -27.12
N CYS A 398 -16.25 34.28 -28.31
CA CYS A 398 -15.48 34.45 -29.54
C CYS A 398 -15.86 35.79 -30.17
N LEU A 399 -14.90 36.68 -30.34
CA LEU A 399 -15.14 38.02 -30.89
C LEU A 399 -15.27 38.02 -32.42
N ASP A 400 -14.65 37.06 -33.12
CA ASP A 400 -14.51 37.04 -34.59
C ASP A 400 -15.48 36.07 -35.28
N CYS A 401 -16.69 35.88 -34.74
CA CYS A 401 -17.68 34.96 -35.31
C CYS A 401 -18.25 35.44 -36.64
N GLU A 402 -18.24 36.72 -36.89
CA GLU A 402 -18.81 37.31 -38.11
C GLU A 402 -18.11 36.85 -39.39
N VAL A 403 -16.79 36.76 -39.34
CA VAL A 403 -15.92 36.36 -40.47
C VAL A 403 -15.51 34.89 -40.43
N CYS A 404 -16.19 34.06 -39.61
CA CYS A 404 -15.85 32.64 -39.44
C CYS A 404 -16.50 31.75 -40.49
N SER A 405 -15.71 30.98 -41.24
CA SER A 405 -16.21 30.01 -42.23
C SER A 405 -17.09 28.91 -41.62
N LEU A 406 -16.90 28.60 -40.36
CA LEU A 406 -17.67 27.59 -39.63
C LEU A 406 -18.89 28.16 -38.89
N ARG A 407 -19.22 29.45 -39.07
CA ARG A 407 -20.31 30.13 -38.36
C ARG A 407 -21.63 29.36 -38.41
N ARG A 408 -22.03 28.92 -39.63
CA ARG A 408 -23.30 28.22 -39.86
C ARG A 408 -23.44 26.89 -39.14
N HIS A 409 -22.32 26.23 -38.87
CA HIS A 409 -22.29 24.94 -38.16
C HIS A 409 -22.02 25.09 -36.64
N CYS A 410 -21.57 26.30 -36.23
CA CYS A 410 -21.13 26.56 -34.84
C CYS A 410 -22.20 27.24 -34.00
N LEU A 411 -22.96 28.19 -34.60
CA LEU A 411 -23.94 29.00 -33.89
C LEU A 411 -25.34 28.39 -34.01
N LYS A 412 -26.11 28.44 -32.92
CA LYS A 412 -27.52 28.14 -32.96
C LYS A 412 -28.30 29.27 -33.64
N PRO A 413 -29.49 29.00 -34.18
CA PRO A 413 -30.36 30.04 -34.69
C PRO A 413 -30.58 31.13 -33.65
N GLY A 414 -30.30 32.43 -34.04
CA GLY A 414 -30.42 33.58 -33.15
C GLY A 414 -29.16 33.93 -32.32
N GLU A 415 -28.13 33.10 -32.31
CA GLU A 415 -26.86 33.44 -31.66
C GLU A 415 -25.95 34.24 -32.58
N GLN A 416 -25.43 35.38 -32.09
CA GLN A 416 -24.48 36.20 -32.84
C GLN A 416 -23.03 35.76 -32.63
N ARG A 417 -22.71 35.26 -31.44
CA ARG A 417 -21.36 34.86 -31.02
C ARG A 417 -21.34 33.53 -30.29
N ARG A 418 -20.28 32.78 -30.48
CA ARG A 418 -20.06 31.54 -29.73
C ARG A 418 -19.65 31.87 -28.31
N THR A 419 -20.41 31.34 -27.34
CA THR A 419 -20.09 31.41 -25.92
C THR A 419 -19.76 30.03 -25.37
N LEU A 420 -18.81 29.98 -24.42
CA LEU A 420 -18.40 28.78 -23.68
C LEU A 420 -18.56 29.04 -22.19
N LEU A 421 -19.38 28.26 -21.52
CA LEU A 421 -19.55 28.31 -20.07
C LEU A 421 -18.71 27.19 -19.44
N VAL A 422 -17.72 27.56 -18.66
CA VAL A 422 -16.73 26.63 -18.08
C VAL A 422 -16.82 26.65 -16.56
N LYS A 423 -16.95 25.47 -15.96
CA LYS A 423 -16.84 25.27 -14.51
C LYS A 423 -15.36 25.29 -14.09
N ARG A 424 -15.09 25.67 -12.82
CA ARG A 424 -13.73 25.65 -12.28
C ARG A 424 -13.02 24.30 -12.49
N LYS A 425 -13.73 23.20 -12.27
CA LYS A 425 -13.20 21.84 -12.49
C LYS A 425 -12.74 21.61 -13.93
N GLN A 426 -13.49 22.13 -14.91
CA GLN A 426 -13.16 22.00 -16.34
C GLN A 426 -11.93 22.82 -16.71
N LEU A 427 -11.77 24.01 -16.11
CA LEU A 427 -10.59 24.85 -16.31
C LEU A 427 -9.33 24.16 -15.79
N ILE A 428 -9.36 23.70 -14.54
CA ILE A 428 -8.25 22.96 -13.92
C ILE A 428 -7.89 21.71 -14.74
N ARG A 429 -8.92 21.01 -15.25
CA ARG A 429 -8.74 19.86 -16.13
C ARG A 429 -8.02 20.25 -17.43
N ALA A 430 -8.45 21.32 -18.07
CA ALA A 430 -7.82 21.79 -19.30
C ALA A 430 -6.37 22.20 -19.08
N GLU A 431 -6.07 22.88 -17.97
CA GLU A 431 -4.69 23.20 -17.58
C GLU A 431 -3.84 21.94 -17.40
N MET A 432 -4.35 20.94 -16.70
CA MET A 432 -3.64 19.67 -16.49
C MET A 432 -3.42 18.93 -17.82
N MET A 433 -4.41 18.91 -18.69
CA MET A 433 -4.29 18.33 -20.03
C MET A 433 -3.24 19.05 -20.88
N ALA A 434 -3.17 20.39 -20.80
CA ALA A 434 -2.16 21.18 -21.48
C ALA A 434 -0.74 20.86 -20.96
N ARG A 435 -0.57 20.75 -19.62
CA ARG A 435 0.71 20.32 -19.02
C ARG A 435 1.12 18.93 -19.51
N LEU A 436 0.21 17.96 -19.50
CA LEU A 436 0.48 16.58 -19.94
C LEU A 436 0.81 16.48 -21.44
N LYS A 437 0.45 17.47 -22.25
CA LYS A 437 0.82 17.53 -23.67
C LYS A 437 2.25 18.05 -23.90
N GLN A 438 2.89 18.67 -22.91
CA GLN A 438 4.28 19.12 -23.01
C GLN A 438 5.20 17.90 -23.19
N PRO A 439 6.13 17.90 -24.19
CA PRO A 439 6.95 16.72 -24.49
C PRO A 439 7.73 16.17 -23.28
N GLU A 440 8.31 17.07 -22.48
CA GLU A 440 9.07 16.71 -21.28
C GLU A 440 8.17 16.01 -20.23
N LYS A 441 6.96 16.56 -20.02
CA LYS A 441 6.01 16.00 -19.05
C LYS A 441 5.42 14.67 -19.53
N GLN A 442 5.25 14.49 -20.83
CA GLN A 442 4.84 13.20 -21.39
C GLN A 442 5.85 12.09 -21.13
N VAL A 443 7.14 12.38 -21.26
CA VAL A 443 8.21 11.40 -20.98
C VAL A 443 8.14 10.97 -19.51
N ILE A 444 8.00 11.93 -18.60
CA ILE A 444 7.88 11.64 -17.16
C ILE A 444 6.62 10.82 -16.89
N TYR A 445 5.47 11.26 -17.41
CA TYR A 445 4.19 10.62 -17.15
C TYR A 445 4.13 9.16 -17.67
N ARG A 446 4.74 8.88 -18.83
CA ARG A 446 4.78 7.51 -19.41
C ARG A 446 5.48 6.51 -18.53
N LYS A 447 6.49 6.93 -17.76
CA LYS A 447 7.23 6.06 -16.83
C LYS A 447 6.37 5.53 -15.69
N ARG A 448 5.29 6.26 -15.30
CA ARG A 448 4.39 5.91 -14.20
C ARG A 448 3.94 4.45 -14.24
N LYS A 449 3.37 4.04 -15.38
CA LYS A 449 2.80 2.70 -15.53
C LYS A 449 3.85 1.61 -15.33
N TRP A 450 5.02 1.80 -15.93
CA TRP A 450 6.12 0.84 -15.81
C TRP A 450 6.60 0.69 -14.36
N VAL A 451 6.77 1.78 -13.65
CA VAL A 451 7.21 1.80 -12.24
C VAL A 451 6.20 1.05 -11.36
N ALA A 452 4.92 1.38 -11.47
CA ALA A 452 3.86 0.77 -10.66
C ALA A 452 3.70 -0.74 -10.96
N GLU A 453 3.64 -1.12 -12.24
CA GLU A 453 3.49 -2.53 -12.63
C GLU A 453 4.66 -3.40 -12.13
N GLN A 454 5.88 -2.87 -12.15
CA GLN A 454 7.06 -3.57 -11.68
C GLN A 454 7.00 -3.85 -10.16
N VAL A 455 6.62 -2.84 -9.36
CA VAL A 455 6.52 -2.98 -7.91
C VAL A 455 5.41 -3.96 -7.53
N PHE A 456 4.21 -3.81 -8.12
CA PHE A 456 3.13 -4.77 -7.87
C PHE A 456 3.45 -6.18 -8.34
N GLY A 457 4.18 -6.33 -9.44
CA GLY A 457 4.69 -7.61 -9.91
C GLY A 457 5.63 -8.26 -8.89
N GLN A 458 6.52 -7.49 -8.28
CA GLN A 458 7.43 -7.97 -7.25
C GLN A 458 6.70 -8.33 -5.94
N ILE A 459 5.75 -7.52 -5.49
CA ILE A 459 4.99 -7.81 -4.27
C ILE A 459 4.08 -9.03 -4.47
N LYS A 460 3.24 -9.02 -5.51
CA LYS A 460 2.25 -10.09 -5.73
C LYS A 460 2.84 -11.36 -6.32
N GLY A 461 3.86 -11.25 -7.17
CA GLY A 461 4.53 -12.37 -7.81
C GLY A 461 5.81 -12.79 -7.08
N GLY A 462 6.70 -11.83 -6.76
CA GLY A 462 7.97 -12.06 -6.09
C GLY A 462 7.81 -12.52 -4.64
N LEU A 463 7.14 -11.72 -3.81
CA LEU A 463 6.89 -12.05 -2.40
C LEU A 463 5.67 -12.99 -2.20
N GLY A 464 4.85 -13.20 -3.23
CA GLY A 464 3.63 -13.99 -3.12
C GLY A 464 2.52 -13.33 -2.29
N PHE A 465 2.64 -12.03 -1.99
CA PHE A 465 1.70 -11.31 -1.15
C PHE A 465 0.50 -10.83 -1.97
N ARG A 466 -0.60 -11.57 -1.92
CA ARG A 466 -1.83 -11.28 -2.68
C ARG A 466 -3.03 -11.04 -1.80
N ASP A 467 -3.05 -11.67 -0.63
CA ASP A 467 -4.19 -11.69 0.28
C ASP A 467 -3.73 -11.30 1.68
N LEU A 468 -4.59 -10.60 2.40
CA LEU A 468 -4.37 -10.27 3.79
C LEU A 468 -4.78 -11.45 4.67
N THR A 469 -4.00 -11.72 5.70
CA THR A 469 -4.25 -12.82 6.66
C THR A 469 -4.65 -12.32 8.04
N MET A 470 -4.45 -11.03 8.30
CA MET A 470 -4.85 -10.36 9.53
C MET A 470 -6.20 -9.67 9.33
N ARG A 471 -6.96 -9.46 10.38
CA ARG A 471 -8.29 -8.85 10.37
C ARG A 471 -8.27 -7.50 11.08
N GLY A 472 -9.16 -6.62 10.64
CA GLY A 472 -9.21 -5.22 11.06
C GLY A 472 -8.27 -4.34 10.25
N GLU A 473 -8.66 -3.09 10.02
CA GLU A 473 -7.95 -2.16 9.13
C GLU A 473 -6.52 -1.91 9.61
N ASP A 474 -6.31 -1.67 10.90
CA ASP A 474 -4.98 -1.40 11.48
C ASP A 474 -4.00 -2.57 11.27
N LEU A 475 -4.45 -3.80 11.56
CA LEU A 475 -3.61 -4.98 11.38
C LEU A 475 -3.38 -5.31 9.90
N ALA A 476 -4.36 -5.05 9.06
CA ALA A 476 -4.26 -5.20 7.61
C ALA A 476 -3.27 -4.17 7.03
N CYS A 477 -3.33 -2.92 7.49
CA CYS A 477 -2.39 -1.85 7.12
C CYS A 477 -0.96 -2.20 7.57
N ALA A 478 -0.78 -2.64 8.82
CA ALA A 478 0.52 -3.10 9.31
C ALA A 478 1.08 -4.26 8.47
N GLN A 479 0.24 -5.21 8.06
CA GLN A 479 0.65 -6.31 7.20
C GLN A 479 1.06 -5.84 5.80
N TRP A 480 0.35 -4.86 5.25
CA TRP A 480 0.71 -4.23 3.98
C TRP A 480 2.04 -3.49 4.07
N LEU A 481 2.21 -2.62 5.06
CA LEU A 481 3.46 -1.88 5.28
C LEU A 481 4.65 -2.81 5.54
N PHE A 482 4.41 -3.95 6.22
CA PHE A 482 5.43 -4.98 6.37
C PHE A 482 5.84 -5.59 5.02
N ALA A 483 4.91 -5.81 4.11
CA ALA A 483 5.23 -6.28 2.76
C ALA A 483 6.02 -5.22 1.96
N CYS A 484 5.70 -3.93 2.11
CA CYS A 484 6.46 -2.82 1.54
C CYS A 484 7.89 -2.75 2.12
N THR A 485 8.01 -2.94 3.44
CA THR A 485 9.30 -3.04 4.15
C THR A 485 10.18 -4.13 3.54
N VAL A 486 9.65 -5.36 3.44
CA VAL A 486 10.40 -6.50 2.86
C VAL A 486 10.74 -6.24 1.39
N HIS A 487 9.85 -5.64 0.62
CA HIS A 487 10.12 -5.24 -0.76
C HIS A 487 11.32 -4.29 -0.84
N ASN A 488 11.34 -3.22 -0.05
CA ASN A 488 12.43 -2.24 -0.02
C ASN A 488 13.75 -2.90 0.44
N MET A 489 13.70 -3.74 1.48
CA MET A 489 14.85 -4.49 1.97
C MET A 489 15.46 -5.39 0.88
N MET A 490 14.64 -6.15 0.16
CA MET A 490 15.13 -7.02 -0.91
C MET A 490 15.64 -6.21 -2.11
N LYS A 491 15.13 -5.01 -2.33
CA LYS A 491 15.70 -4.06 -3.29
C LYS A 491 17.11 -3.61 -2.87
N ALA A 492 17.29 -3.24 -1.60
CA ALA A 492 18.59 -2.86 -1.03
C ALA A 492 19.61 -4.01 -1.13
N VAL A 493 19.20 -5.23 -0.74
CA VAL A 493 20.05 -6.44 -0.84
C VAL A 493 20.52 -6.65 -2.28
N ARG A 494 19.62 -6.63 -3.25
CA ARG A 494 19.97 -6.82 -4.68
C ARG A 494 20.84 -5.69 -5.22
N HIS A 495 20.61 -4.47 -4.77
CA HIS A 495 21.44 -3.32 -5.15
C HIS A 495 22.87 -3.51 -4.67
N ILE A 496 23.09 -3.84 -3.40
CA ILE A 496 24.41 -4.11 -2.81
C ILE A 496 25.07 -5.31 -3.50
N SER A 497 24.34 -6.43 -3.71
CA SER A 497 24.86 -7.58 -4.46
C SER A 497 25.34 -7.19 -5.85
N SER A 498 24.60 -6.32 -6.54
CA SER A 498 24.99 -5.85 -7.88
C SER A 498 26.24 -4.97 -7.88
N LEU A 499 26.46 -4.17 -6.84
CA LEU A 499 27.66 -3.35 -6.66
C LEU A 499 28.88 -4.23 -6.39
N LYS A 500 28.79 -5.18 -5.46
CA LYS A 500 29.87 -6.15 -5.17
C LYS A 500 30.29 -6.92 -6.43
N ARG A 501 29.34 -7.41 -7.22
CA ARG A 501 29.63 -8.09 -8.51
C ARG A 501 30.33 -7.17 -9.53
N LYS A 502 29.96 -5.90 -9.62
CA LYS A 502 30.59 -4.93 -10.51
C LYS A 502 32.02 -4.63 -10.09
N GLU A 503 32.29 -4.45 -8.80
CA GLU A 503 33.62 -4.24 -8.26
C GLU A 503 34.52 -5.47 -8.54
N THR A 504 34.01 -6.67 -8.27
CA THR A 504 34.73 -7.93 -8.58
C THR A 504 35.00 -8.06 -10.08
N ALA A 505 34.02 -7.79 -10.94
CA ALA A 505 34.20 -7.82 -12.39
C ALA A 505 35.22 -6.79 -12.89
N LEU A 506 35.22 -5.58 -12.29
CA LEU A 506 36.19 -4.53 -12.60
C LEU A 506 37.63 -4.95 -12.20
N LEU A 507 37.79 -5.55 -11.02
CA LEU A 507 39.06 -6.11 -10.57
C LEU A 507 39.57 -7.19 -11.51
N ILE A 508 38.72 -8.15 -11.89
CA ILE A 508 39.07 -9.21 -12.84
C ILE A 508 39.47 -8.62 -14.19
N SER A 509 38.73 -7.65 -14.72
CA SER A 509 39.03 -7.01 -15.99
C SER A 509 40.36 -6.24 -15.98
N ASN A 510 40.68 -5.61 -14.83
CA ASN A 510 41.93 -4.89 -14.63
C ASN A 510 43.14 -5.85 -14.50
N VAL A 511 42.93 -7.04 -13.89
CA VAL A 511 43.92 -8.09 -13.82
C VAL A 511 44.16 -8.70 -15.22
N ALA A 512 43.09 -8.94 -15.99
CA ALA A 512 43.20 -9.48 -17.35
C ALA A 512 43.86 -8.53 -18.38
N ARG A 513 43.88 -7.21 -18.11
CA ARG A 513 44.52 -6.18 -18.96
C ARG A 513 46.03 -5.98 -18.68
N LYS A 514 46.58 -6.61 -17.64
CA LYS A 514 48.03 -6.60 -17.43
C LYS A 514 48.68 -7.64 -18.36
N PRO A 515 49.70 -7.27 -19.16
CA PRO A 515 50.42 -8.23 -19.97
C PRO A 515 51.03 -9.31 -19.07
N ALA A 516 51.00 -10.56 -19.57
CA ALA A 516 51.53 -11.72 -18.86
C ALA A 516 52.97 -11.44 -18.40
N PHE A 517 53.15 -11.25 -17.10
CA PHE A 517 54.48 -11.18 -16.49
C PHE A 517 55.03 -12.59 -16.39
N SER A 518 56.13 -12.87 -17.12
CA SER A 518 56.92 -14.09 -16.99
C SER A 518 57.77 -14.02 -15.70
N GLY A 519 57.14 -14.33 -14.57
CA GLY A 519 57.82 -14.45 -13.28
C GLY A 519 57.10 -15.50 -12.40
N PRO A 520 57.80 -16.12 -11.41
CA PRO A 520 57.22 -17.18 -10.57
C PRO A 520 55.98 -16.68 -9.83
N ARG A 521 54.96 -17.53 -9.78
CA ARG A 521 53.67 -17.26 -9.15
C ARG A 521 53.86 -16.89 -7.69
N PRO A 522 53.35 -15.74 -7.22
CA PRO A 522 53.22 -15.52 -5.78
C PRO A 522 52.03 -16.34 -5.25
N ASP A 523 52.18 -16.91 -4.05
CA ASP A 523 51.18 -17.65 -3.34
C ASP A 523 49.92 -16.79 -3.09
N PHE A 524 48.83 -17.16 -3.75
CA PHE A 524 47.54 -16.52 -3.64
C PHE A 524 46.75 -17.10 -2.45
N PHE A 525 47.18 -16.91 -1.20
CA PHE A 525 46.35 -17.13 -0.02
C PHE A 525 46.75 -16.16 1.09
N SER A 526 46.37 -14.89 0.92
CA SER A 526 46.21 -13.96 2.04
C SER A 526 45.28 -12.83 1.61
N PHE A 527 43.99 -13.05 1.82
CA PHE A 527 43.03 -11.98 1.78
C PHE A 527 43.13 -11.17 3.08
N PRO A 528 43.35 -9.86 3.02
CA PRO A 528 43.23 -9.06 4.24
C PRO A 528 41.76 -9.02 4.68
N ASN A 529 41.54 -9.38 5.92
CA ASN A 529 40.26 -9.23 6.62
C ASN A 529 39.67 -7.83 6.40
N ILE A 530 38.51 -7.75 5.75
CA ILE A 530 37.70 -6.53 5.64
C ILE A 530 36.96 -6.33 6.98
N THR A 531 37.73 -6.07 8.07
CA THR A 531 37.21 -5.60 9.37
C THR A 531 37.77 -4.23 9.76
N ALA A 532 38.32 -3.45 8.81
CA ALA A 532 38.98 -2.17 9.10
C ALA A 532 38.35 -0.97 8.40
N TYR A 533 37.00 -0.87 8.35
CA TYR A 533 36.30 0.40 8.09
C TYR A 533 35.19 0.62 9.11
N GLY A 534 35.59 0.81 10.36
CA GLY A 534 34.62 1.02 11.44
C GLY A 534 35.19 1.51 12.77
N ASN A 535 36.47 1.99 12.80
CA ASN A 535 37.02 2.57 14.04
C ASN A 535 38.09 3.63 13.74
N GLN A 536 37.64 4.75 13.17
CA GLN A 536 38.44 6.01 13.23
C GLN A 536 37.50 7.18 13.48
N HIS A 537 36.96 7.26 14.69
CA HIS A 537 36.43 8.48 15.32
C HIS A 537 35.90 8.15 16.72
N LEU A 538 36.76 7.62 17.61
CA LEU A 538 36.51 7.61 19.05
C LEU A 538 37.84 7.33 19.81
N GLU A 539 38.84 8.15 19.59
CA GLU A 539 39.97 8.32 20.52
C GLU A 539 40.48 9.73 20.40
N ASN A 540 39.91 10.62 21.20
CA ASN A 540 40.56 11.82 21.71
C ASN A 540 39.59 12.53 22.67
N SER A 541 39.53 12.06 23.90
CA SER A 541 39.29 12.88 25.09
C SER A 541 39.37 12.00 26.36
N ARG A 542 40.57 11.71 26.79
CA ARG A 542 40.88 11.48 28.22
C ARG A 542 42.17 12.20 28.51
N ASP A 543 42.03 13.37 29.04
CA ASP A 543 43.10 14.05 29.75
C ASP A 543 43.09 13.56 31.21
N PRO A 544 44.22 13.19 31.79
CA PRO A 544 44.32 12.77 33.18
C PRO A 544 44.82 13.94 34.02
N SER A 545 43.94 14.63 34.75
CA SER A 545 44.33 15.37 35.97
C SER A 545 43.11 15.92 36.70
N SER A 546 42.76 15.31 37.77
CA SER A 546 42.37 15.70 39.13
C SER A 546 41.26 14.81 39.68
#